data_787ed5f7ddcdf031b996e660a43eee72
#
_entry.id   787ed5f7ddcdf031b996e660a43eee72
#
_cell.length_a   1.000
_cell.length_b   1.000
_cell.length_c   1.000
_cell.angle_alpha   90.00
_cell.angle_beta   90.00
_cell.angle_gamma   90.00
#
_symmetry.space_group_name_H-M   'P 1'
#
loop_
_entity.id
_entity.type
_entity.pdbx_description
1 polymer ?
#
loop_
_entity_poly.entity_id
_entity_poly.type
_entity_poly.pdbx_seq_one_letter_code
_entity_poly.pdbx_strand_id
1 'polypeptide(L)'
;VQASVHYLARLIASNENPEFIARRLVILASEDIGNANPNALNLATSTMLAVGKIGYPEARIILSQCVIYLASSPKSNTAYKAINKALEMIKEGYAPEVPPHITQHHKDYLYPHDFGGWVAQDYLKEPLDVVESTTKGFEKTLNEWLAKIKNETIDNE
;
A
#
# COMPACT_ATOMS: atom_id res chain seq x y z
N VAL A 1 -0.23 -8.73 20.11
CA VAL A 1 -1.39 -7.92 20.51
C VAL A 1 -1.24 -7.44 21.96
N GLN A 2 -1.05 -8.31 22.96
CA GLN A 2 -0.98 -7.93 24.38
C GLN A 2 0.11 -6.88 24.65
N ALA A 3 1.33 -7.13 24.16
CA ALA A 3 2.44 -6.19 24.30
C ALA A 3 2.16 -4.85 23.61
N SER A 4 1.51 -4.85 22.44
CA SER A 4 1.19 -3.63 21.70
C SER A 4 0.24 -2.72 22.46
N VAL A 5 -0.80 -3.30 23.08
CA VAL A 5 -1.73 -2.54 23.94
C VAL A 5 -1.03 -2.04 25.21
N HIS A 6 -0.15 -2.84 25.79
CA HIS A 6 0.64 -2.42 26.96
C HIS A 6 1.55 -1.22 26.62
N TYR A 7 2.25 -1.25 25.48
CA TYR A 7 3.09 -0.13 25.05
C TYR A 7 2.27 1.12 24.70
N LEU A 8 1.09 0.96 24.09
CA LEU A 8 0.15 2.06 23.91
C LEU A 8 -0.22 2.69 25.26
N ALA A 9 -0.57 1.87 26.26
CA ALA A 9 -0.91 2.36 27.59
C ALA A 9 0.25 3.13 28.24
N ARG A 10 1.51 2.71 28.05
CA ARG A 10 2.70 3.44 28.51
C ARG A 10 2.84 4.80 27.85
N LEU A 11 2.63 4.90 26.53
CA LEU A 11 2.67 6.17 25.80
C LEU A 11 1.58 7.12 26.34
N ILE A 12 0.37 6.63 26.54
CA ILE A 12 -0.74 7.40 27.09
C ILE A 12 -0.42 7.88 28.52
N ALA A 13 0.11 7.00 29.37
CA ALA A 13 0.47 7.34 30.74
C ALA A 13 1.62 8.37 30.84
N SER A 14 2.48 8.44 29.82
CA SER A 14 3.52 9.47 29.71
C SER A 14 3.04 10.77 29.05
N ASN A 15 1.74 10.93 28.83
CA ASN A 15 1.12 12.08 28.16
C ASN A 15 1.62 12.30 26.71
N GLU A 16 1.95 11.23 25.99
CA GLU A 16 2.30 11.34 24.57
C GLU A 16 1.10 11.89 23.78
N ASN A 17 1.38 12.76 22.81
CA ASN A 17 0.35 13.36 21.97
C ASN A 17 -0.42 12.27 21.21
N PRO A 18 -1.76 12.18 21.33
CA PRO A 18 -2.54 11.13 20.68
C PRO A 18 -2.51 11.20 19.17
N GLU A 19 -2.38 12.39 18.58
CA GLU A 19 -2.24 12.55 17.13
C GLU A 19 -0.86 12.06 16.63
N PHE A 20 0.20 12.23 17.43
CA PHE A 20 1.51 11.68 17.11
C PHE A 20 1.45 10.15 17.08
N ILE A 21 0.82 9.51 18.09
CA ILE A 21 0.62 8.06 18.13
C ILE A 21 -0.16 7.62 16.86
N ALA A 22 -1.27 8.29 16.55
CA ALA A 22 -2.10 7.95 15.40
C ALA A 22 -1.35 8.08 14.06
N ARG A 23 -0.52 9.12 13.86
CA ARG A 23 0.34 9.23 12.68
C ARG A 23 1.31 8.06 12.53
N ARG A 24 1.88 7.58 13.64
CA ARG A 24 2.77 6.39 13.60
C ARG A 24 2.01 5.12 13.22
N LEU A 25 0.76 4.98 13.64
CA LEU A 25 -0.10 3.87 13.24
C LEU A 25 -0.44 3.90 11.75
N VAL A 26 -0.65 5.09 11.16
CA VAL A 26 -0.85 5.25 9.71
C VAL A 26 0.38 4.78 8.93
N ILE A 27 1.58 5.17 9.35
CA ILE A 27 2.81 4.72 8.70
C ILE A 27 2.97 3.20 8.80
N LEU A 28 2.81 2.63 10.00
CA LEU A 28 2.88 1.18 10.22
C LEU A 28 1.87 0.41 9.37
N ALA A 29 0.66 0.95 9.19
CA ALA A 29 -0.37 0.33 8.37
C ALA A 29 0.07 0.19 6.89
N SER A 30 0.81 1.15 6.34
CA SER A 30 1.32 1.10 4.97
C SER A 30 2.66 0.38 4.84
N GLU A 31 3.58 0.60 5.80
CA GLU A 31 4.95 0.09 5.75
C GLU A 31 5.02 -1.41 6.05
N ASP A 32 4.33 -1.86 7.12
CA ASP A 32 4.46 -3.22 7.63
C ASP A 32 3.27 -4.14 7.29
N ILE A 33 2.08 -3.59 7.11
CA ILE A 33 0.89 -4.36 6.76
C ILE A 33 0.64 -4.29 5.26
N GLY A 34 0.66 -3.09 4.69
CA GLY A 34 0.53 -2.85 3.26
C GLY A 34 -0.66 -3.59 2.64
N ASN A 35 -0.44 -4.16 1.48
CA ASN A 35 -1.48 -4.89 0.75
C ASN A 35 -1.82 -6.28 1.30
N ALA A 36 -1.15 -6.76 2.35
CA ALA A 36 -1.61 -7.96 3.04
C ALA A 36 -2.98 -7.74 3.73
N ASN A 37 -3.27 -6.50 4.15
CA ASN A 37 -4.58 -6.06 4.60
C ASN A 37 -4.81 -4.58 4.24
N PRO A 38 -5.33 -4.26 3.04
CA PRO A 38 -5.50 -2.87 2.57
C PRO A 38 -6.39 -2.03 3.48
N ASN A 39 -7.32 -2.65 4.21
CA ASN A 39 -8.20 -1.92 5.15
C ASN A 39 -7.44 -1.36 6.37
N ALA A 40 -6.22 -1.83 6.63
CA ALA A 40 -5.39 -1.33 7.74
C ALA A 40 -5.12 0.17 7.62
N LEU A 41 -4.79 0.66 6.41
CA LEU A 41 -4.59 2.08 6.16
C LEU A 41 -5.87 2.89 6.35
N ASN A 42 -7.02 2.38 5.89
CA ASN A 42 -8.32 3.04 6.06
C ASN A 42 -8.66 3.22 7.54
N LEU A 43 -8.50 2.15 8.34
CA LEU A 43 -8.76 2.20 9.77
C LEU A 43 -7.80 3.15 10.50
N ALA A 44 -6.51 3.08 10.19
CA ALA A 44 -5.51 3.96 10.79
C ALA A 44 -5.76 5.43 10.46
N THR A 45 -6.13 5.74 9.21
CA THR A 45 -6.48 7.10 8.79
C THR A 45 -7.74 7.61 9.49
N SER A 46 -8.78 6.79 9.58
CA SER A 46 -10.00 7.12 10.33
C SER A 46 -9.71 7.34 11.82
N THR A 47 -8.82 6.52 12.40
CA THR A 47 -8.34 6.69 13.78
C THR A 47 -7.65 8.04 13.95
N MET A 48 -6.75 8.43 13.06
CA MET A 48 -6.03 9.70 13.11
C MET A 48 -6.99 10.89 13.05
N LEU A 49 -7.99 10.84 12.17
CA LEU A 49 -9.00 11.91 12.03
C LEU A 49 -9.89 12.01 13.28
N ALA A 50 -10.31 10.88 13.84
CA ALA A 50 -11.16 10.84 15.03
C ALA A 50 -10.42 11.34 16.28
N VAL A 51 -9.18 10.88 16.47
CA VAL A 51 -8.33 11.24 17.62
C VAL A 51 -8.06 12.74 17.66
N GLY A 52 -7.79 13.37 16.51
CA GLY A 52 -7.55 14.80 16.40
C GLY A 52 -8.77 15.66 16.74
N LYS A 53 -9.99 15.10 16.65
CA LYS A 53 -11.23 15.83 16.99
C LYS A 53 -11.71 15.55 18.41
N ILE A 54 -11.46 14.36 18.94
CA ILE A 54 -12.03 13.92 20.21
C ILE A 54 -11.07 14.21 21.37
N GLY A 55 -9.78 13.90 21.20
CA GLY A 55 -8.80 14.08 22.27
C GLY A 55 -8.95 13.09 23.44
N TYR A 56 -8.11 13.27 24.47
CA TYR A 56 -8.22 12.49 25.71
C TYR A 56 -9.36 12.98 26.59
N PRO A 57 -9.99 12.08 27.36
CA PRO A 57 -9.57 10.68 27.61
C PRO A 57 -10.09 9.64 26.60
N GLU A 58 -11.06 9.98 25.73
CA GLU A 58 -11.74 8.99 24.86
C GLU A 58 -10.84 8.50 23.72
N ALA A 59 -9.89 9.31 23.27
CA ALA A 59 -8.94 8.93 22.21
C ALA A 59 -8.21 7.60 22.51
N ARG A 60 -8.01 7.26 23.79
CA ARG A 60 -7.39 5.99 24.19
C ARG A 60 -8.14 4.76 23.68
N ILE A 61 -9.47 4.84 23.61
CA ILE A 61 -10.32 3.74 23.15
C ILE A 61 -10.14 3.54 21.63
N ILE A 62 -10.16 4.63 20.88
CA ILE A 62 -10.00 4.66 19.42
C ILE A 62 -8.61 4.15 19.03
N LEU A 63 -7.56 4.62 19.71
CA LEU A 63 -6.18 4.16 19.53
C LEU A 63 -6.04 2.66 19.85
N SER A 64 -6.65 2.17 20.93
CA SER A 64 -6.60 0.76 21.32
C SER A 64 -7.25 -0.14 20.27
N GLN A 65 -8.42 0.24 19.73
CA GLN A 65 -9.07 -0.49 18.65
C GLN A 65 -8.15 -0.61 17.43
N CYS A 66 -7.54 0.48 17.02
CA CYS A 66 -6.61 0.51 15.90
C CYS A 66 -5.38 -0.39 16.16
N VAL A 67 -4.75 -0.26 17.32
CA VAL A 67 -3.57 -1.06 17.70
C VAL A 67 -3.88 -2.55 17.69
N ILE A 68 -5.02 -2.98 18.23
CA ILE A 68 -5.44 -4.38 18.22
C ILE A 68 -5.60 -4.89 16.80
N TYR A 69 -6.28 -4.13 15.95
CA TYR A 69 -6.49 -4.49 14.55
C TYR A 69 -5.18 -4.61 13.77
N LEU A 70 -4.30 -3.61 13.87
CA LEU A 70 -3.02 -3.62 13.17
C LEU A 70 -2.09 -4.74 13.67
N ALA A 71 -2.05 -4.97 14.99
CA ALA A 71 -1.24 -6.04 15.57
C ALA A 71 -1.73 -7.45 15.18
N SER A 72 -3.02 -7.60 14.88
CA SER A 72 -3.65 -8.85 14.46
C SER A 72 -3.63 -9.06 12.94
N SER A 73 -3.28 -8.04 12.16
CA SER A 73 -3.27 -8.11 10.70
C SER A 73 -2.06 -8.90 10.16
N PRO A 74 -2.21 -9.62 9.03
CA PRO A 74 -1.06 -10.16 8.31
C PRO A 74 -0.13 -9.03 7.88
N LYS A 75 1.16 -9.34 7.69
CA LYS A 75 2.20 -8.35 7.43
C LYS A 75 2.81 -8.55 6.05
N SER A 76 2.95 -7.45 5.30
CA SER A 76 3.74 -7.38 4.07
C SER A 76 4.34 -5.99 3.91
N ASN A 77 5.61 -5.93 3.60
CA ASN A 77 6.33 -4.69 3.30
C ASN A 77 6.66 -4.53 1.81
N THR A 78 5.92 -5.22 0.95
CA THR A 78 6.12 -5.21 -0.50
C THR A 78 6.10 -3.79 -1.07
N ALA A 79 5.12 -2.97 -0.69
CA ALA A 79 5.01 -1.58 -1.18
C ALA A 79 6.20 -0.72 -0.74
N TYR A 80 6.64 -0.84 0.51
CA TYR A 80 7.81 -0.15 1.05
C TYR A 80 9.09 -0.52 0.29
N LYS A 81 9.32 -1.82 0.09
CA LYS A 81 10.49 -2.31 -0.65
C LYS A 81 10.47 -1.86 -2.10
N ALA A 82 9.33 -1.95 -2.77
CA ALA A 82 9.18 -1.61 -4.18
C ALA A 82 9.54 -0.14 -4.46
N ILE A 83 8.98 0.78 -3.70
CA ILE A 83 9.28 2.22 -3.90
C ILE A 83 10.72 2.55 -3.56
N ASN A 84 11.31 1.96 -2.51
CA ASN A 84 12.70 2.21 -2.16
C ASN A 84 13.65 1.69 -3.24
N LYS A 85 13.42 0.47 -3.77
CA LYS A 85 14.20 -0.10 -4.88
C LYS A 85 14.12 0.78 -6.12
N ALA A 86 12.92 1.25 -6.49
CA ALA A 86 12.76 2.14 -7.63
C ALA A 86 13.49 3.48 -7.45
N LEU A 87 13.42 4.08 -6.25
CA LEU A 87 14.13 5.33 -5.95
C LEU A 87 15.66 5.17 -5.97
N GLU A 88 16.16 4.04 -5.49
CA GLU A 88 17.58 3.73 -5.54
C GLU A 88 18.08 3.59 -6.99
N MET A 89 17.35 2.87 -7.83
CA MET A 89 17.67 2.74 -9.25
C MET A 89 17.74 4.10 -9.96
N ILE A 90 16.81 5.01 -9.66
CA ILE A 90 16.82 6.38 -10.20
C ILE A 90 18.08 7.13 -9.75
N LYS A 91 18.49 7.00 -8.48
CA LYS A 91 19.72 7.63 -7.97
C LYS A 91 20.97 7.09 -8.65
N GLU A 92 20.96 5.82 -9.04
CA GLU A 92 22.04 5.16 -9.79
C GLU A 92 22.04 5.51 -11.29
N GLY A 93 21.09 6.33 -11.75
CA GLY A 93 21.01 6.81 -13.12
C GLY A 93 20.07 5.99 -14.01
N TYR A 94 19.35 5.01 -13.46
CA TYR A 94 18.32 4.29 -14.20
C TYR A 94 17.03 5.13 -14.30
N ALA A 95 16.91 5.89 -15.38
CA ALA A 95 15.75 6.72 -15.67
C ALA A 95 15.39 6.59 -17.16
N PRO A 96 14.86 5.45 -17.61
CA PRO A 96 14.54 5.23 -19.02
C PRO A 96 13.46 6.22 -19.46
N GLU A 97 13.57 6.67 -20.70
CA GLU A 97 12.58 7.53 -21.31
C GLU A 97 11.22 6.83 -21.40
N VAL A 98 10.16 7.62 -21.27
CA VAL A 98 8.79 7.14 -21.48
C VAL A 98 8.63 6.73 -22.96
N PRO A 99 8.11 5.52 -23.25
CA PRO A 99 7.86 5.11 -24.64
C PRO A 99 6.93 6.11 -25.34
N PRO A 100 7.25 6.58 -26.57
CA PRO A 100 6.44 7.60 -27.22
C PRO A 100 4.97 7.23 -27.41
N HIS A 101 4.67 5.96 -27.68
CA HIS A 101 3.32 5.48 -27.93
C HIS A 101 2.37 5.54 -26.72
N ILE A 102 2.89 5.57 -25.48
CA ILE A 102 2.06 5.73 -24.27
C ILE A 102 1.84 7.19 -23.88
N THR A 103 2.36 8.15 -24.64
CA THR A 103 2.06 9.56 -24.40
C THR A 103 0.65 9.91 -24.87
N GLN A 104 -0.02 10.83 -24.18
CA GLN A 104 -1.39 11.20 -24.47
C GLN A 104 -1.58 11.64 -25.94
N HIS A 105 -2.63 11.12 -26.58
CA HIS A 105 -2.97 11.35 -27.99
C HIS A 105 -1.98 10.81 -29.05
N HIS A 106 -1.07 9.92 -28.66
CA HIS A 106 -0.25 9.24 -29.65
C HIS A 106 -1.10 8.26 -30.49
N LYS A 107 -0.92 8.27 -31.81
CA LYS A 107 -1.72 7.44 -32.74
C LYS A 107 -1.64 5.93 -32.49
N ASP A 108 -0.52 5.48 -31.94
CA ASP A 108 -0.25 4.07 -31.68
C ASP A 108 -0.55 3.67 -30.21
N TYR A 109 -1.17 4.57 -29.42
CA TYR A 109 -1.59 4.25 -28.07
C TYR A 109 -2.80 3.32 -28.08
N LEU A 110 -2.66 2.17 -27.47
CA LEU A 110 -3.76 1.22 -27.28
C LEU A 110 -4.48 1.56 -25.98
N TYR A 111 -5.73 2.03 -26.09
CA TYR A 111 -6.52 2.39 -24.92
C TYR A 111 -7.07 1.14 -24.22
N PRO A 112 -6.67 0.81 -22.99
CA PRO A 112 -7.02 -0.48 -22.35
C PRO A 112 -8.51 -0.78 -22.29
N HIS A 113 -9.37 0.24 -22.17
CA HIS A 113 -10.82 0.02 -22.12
C HIS A 113 -11.42 -0.49 -23.44
N ASP A 114 -10.76 -0.25 -24.57
CA ASP A 114 -11.19 -0.81 -25.87
C ASP A 114 -10.83 -2.30 -26.00
N PHE A 115 -10.00 -2.81 -25.06
CA PHE A 115 -9.49 -4.19 -25.00
C PHE A 115 -9.91 -4.92 -23.71
N GLY A 116 -11.05 -4.55 -23.12
CA GLY A 116 -11.53 -5.21 -21.89
C GLY A 116 -10.87 -4.78 -20.58
N GLY A 117 -10.05 -3.71 -20.59
CA GLY A 117 -9.44 -3.12 -19.40
C GLY A 117 -7.93 -3.35 -19.26
N TRP A 118 -7.35 -4.20 -20.09
CA TRP A 118 -5.91 -4.42 -20.17
C TRP A 118 -5.48 -4.71 -21.62
N VAL A 119 -4.27 -4.30 -22.00
CA VAL A 119 -3.69 -4.59 -23.32
C VAL A 119 -2.19 -4.80 -23.19
N ALA A 120 -1.66 -5.76 -23.92
CA ALA A 120 -0.23 -6.04 -24.00
C ALA A 120 0.46 -4.97 -24.84
N GLN A 121 0.97 -3.92 -24.21
CA GLN A 121 1.84 -2.90 -24.81
C GLN A 121 2.99 -2.59 -23.85
N ASP A 122 4.11 -2.11 -24.39
CA ASP A 122 5.27 -1.77 -23.58
C ASP A 122 5.04 -0.43 -22.85
N TYR A 123 4.99 -0.46 -21.53
CA TYR A 123 4.90 0.73 -20.68
C TYR A 123 6.27 1.27 -20.23
N LEU A 124 7.33 0.50 -20.47
CA LEU A 124 8.73 0.86 -20.25
C LEU A 124 9.55 0.38 -21.44
N LYS A 125 10.61 1.11 -21.82
CA LYS A 125 11.56 0.67 -22.84
C LYS A 125 12.34 -0.58 -22.43
N GLU A 126 12.57 -0.74 -21.13
CA GLU A 126 13.30 -1.86 -20.53
C GLU A 126 12.49 -2.46 -19.39
N PRO A 127 12.46 -3.78 -19.24
CA PRO A 127 11.77 -4.43 -18.13
C PRO A 127 12.27 -3.94 -16.76
N LEU A 128 11.36 -3.69 -15.84
CA LEU A 128 11.65 -3.28 -14.48
C LEU A 128 11.03 -4.26 -13.49
N ASP A 129 11.82 -4.80 -12.58
CA ASP A 129 11.39 -5.70 -11.54
C ASP A 129 11.65 -5.08 -10.16
N VAL A 130 10.68 -4.34 -9.64
CA VAL A 130 10.74 -3.70 -8.32
C VAL A 130 9.71 -4.23 -7.34
N VAL A 131 8.70 -4.99 -7.82
CA VAL A 131 7.61 -5.49 -6.99
C VAL A 131 7.76 -6.99 -6.76
N GLU A 132 8.30 -7.36 -5.60
CA GLU A 132 8.38 -8.74 -5.15
C GLU A 132 7.12 -9.09 -4.33
N SER A 133 6.02 -9.40 -5.03
CA SER A 133 4.75 -9.69 -4.39
C SER A 133 4.82 -10.97 -3.55
N THR A 134 4.07 -11.00 -2.46
CA THR A 134 3.94 -12.17 -1.58
C THR A 134 2.59 -12.85 -1.76
N THR A 135 2.36 -13.95 -1.05
CA THR A 135 1.05 -14.63 -0.97
C THR A 135 0.36 -14.37 0.37
N LYS A 136 0.81 -13.36 1.13
CA LYS A 136 0.30 -13.07 2.47
C LYS A 136 -0.99 -12.26 2.40
N GLY A 137 -2.02 -12.72 3.11
CA GLY A 137 -3.30 -12.02 3.21
C GLY A 137 -3.89 -11.69 1.83
N PHE A 138 -4.29 -10.44 1.65
CA PHE A 138 -4.94 -9.98 0.42
C PHE A 138 -3.99 -9.88 -0.80
N GLU A 139 -2.67 -9.87 -0.62
CA GLU A 139 -1.73 -9.89 -1.76
C GLU A 139 -1.91 -11.14 -2.63
N LYS A 140 -2.29 -12.27 -2.05
CA LYS A 140 -2.65 -13.47 -2.83
C LYS A 140 -3.77 -13.17 -3.83
N THR A 141 -4.82 -12.49 -3.39
CA THR A 141 -5.96 -12.09 -4.24
C THR A 141 -5.52 -11.12 -5.35
N LEU A 142 -4.66 -10.16 -5.04
CA LEU A 142 -4.12 -9.22 -6.03
C LEU A 142 -3.32 -9.96 -7.11
N ASN A 143 -2.50 -10.94 -6.73
CA ASN A 143 -1.74 -11.76 -7.67
C ASN A 143 -2.67 -12.59 -8.58
N GLU A 144 -3.75 -13.16 -8.01
CA GLU A 144 -4.75 -13.92 -8.76
C GLU A 144 -5.49 -13.02 -9.75
N TRP A 145 -5.86 -11.80 -9.36
CA TRP A 145 -6.47 -10.81 -10.26
C TRP A 145 -5.55 -10.43 -11.41
N LEU A 146 -4.28 -10.12 -11.09
CA LEU A 146 -3.30 -9.76 -12.12
C LEU A 146 -3.08 -10.90 -13.13
N ALA A 147 -3.01 -12.14 -12.64
CA ALA A 147 -2.86 -13.31 -13.51
C ALA A 147 -4.09 -13.47 -14.44
N LYS A 148 -5.31 -13.31 -13.91
CA LYS A 148 -6.53 -13.37 -14.73
C LYS A 148 -6.56 -12.28 -15.79
N ILE A 149 -6.32 -11.03 -15.41
CA ILE A 149 -6.30 -9.88 -16.33
C ILE A 149 -5.36 -10.14 -17.52
N LYS A 150 -4.17 -10.69 -17.25
CA LYS A 150 -3.20 -10.99 -18.30
C LYS A 150 -3.60 -12.18 -19.18
N ASN A 151 -4.20 -13.23 -18.60
CA ASN A 151 -4.57 -14.44 -19.35
C ASN A 151 -5.84 -14.24 -20.20
N GLU A 152 -6.84 -13.53 -19.69
CA GLU A 152 -8.09 -13.25 -20.44
C GLU A 152 -7.85 -12.45 -21.72
N THR A 153 -6.71 -11.79 -21.83
CA THR A 153 -6.34 -11.03 -23.04
C THR A 153 -5.68 -11.92 -24.11
N ILE A 154 -5.01 -13.00 -23.70
CA ILE A 154 -4.36 -13.95 -24.61
C ILE A 154 -5.39 -14.84 -25.31
N ASP A 155 -6.52 -15.14 -24.66
CA ASP A 155 -7.59 -15.99 -25.20
C ASP A 155 -8.53 -15.25 -26.17
N ASN A 156 -8.37 -13.92 -26.34
CA ASN A 156 -9.18 -13.07 -27.23
C ASN A 156 -8.41 -12.61 -28.50
N GLU A 157 -7.19 -13.06 -28.74
CA GLU A 157 -6.40 -12.89 -29.97
C GLU A 157 -6.47 -14.18 -30.82
#